data_e2688471d4a3a87eb59cc27f4f5bbfab
#
_entry.id   e2688471d4a3a87eb59cc27f4f5bbfab
#
_cell.length_a   1.000
_cell.length_b   1.000
_cell.length_c   1.000
_cell.angle_alpha   90.00
_cell.angle_beta   90.00
_cell.angle_gamma   90.00
#
_symmetry.space_group_name_H-M   'P 1'
#
loop_
_entity.id
_entity.type
_entity.pdbx_description
1 polymer ?
#
loop_
_entity_poly.entity_id
_entity_poly.type
_entity_poly.pdbx_seq_one_letter_code
_entity_poly.pdbx_strand_id
1 'polypeptide(L)'
;EMQRSLVGSEMCIRDSAYGDRDLNVGFSGGEKKKAEILQMLMLHPSLAILDETDSGLDVDAVRTVSQGVMEYQKSKNGGLIIITHSTRILESLHVDYTHVLVNGKIVKTGDGSLVDEINENGFEAYENAAE
;
A
#
# COMPACT_ATOMS: atom_id res chain seq x y z
N GLU A 1 -7.40 25.17 -4.88
CA GLU A 1 -7.28 23.73 -5.18
C GLU A 1 -6.27 23.02 -4.26
N MET A 2 -5.08 23.61 -4.03
CA MET A 2 -4.05 23.06 -3.17
C MET A 2 -4.50 22.88 -1.70
N GLN A 3 -5.26 23.81 -1.14
CA GLN A 3 -5.78 23.72 0.25
C GLN A 3 -6.80 22.59 0.44
N ARG A 4 -7.63 22.25 -0.56
CA ARG A 4 -8.56 21.12 -0.47
C ARG A 4 -7.86 19.77 -0.49
N SER A 5 -6.75 19.65 -1.23
CA SER A 5 -5.92 18.45 -1.26
C SER A 5 -5.22 18.21 0.08
N LEU A 6 -4.71 19.28 0.73
CA LEU A 6 -4.05 19.21 2.04
C LEU A 6 -5.01 18.76 3.16
N VAL A 7 -6.25 19.26 3.18
CA VAL A 7 -7.25 18.86 4.19
C VAL A 7 -7.57 17.36 4.12
N GLY A 8 -7.67 16.79 2.91
CA GLY A 8 -7.85 15.36 2.73
C GLY A 8 -6.64 14.54 3.18
N SER A 9 -5.44 15.05 2.92
CA SER A 9 -4.16 14.41 3.27
C SER A 9 -3.91 14.39 4.78
N GLU A 10 -4.21 15.49 5.48
CA GLU A 10 -4.09 15.58 6.94
C GLU A 10 -5.03 14.59 7.64
N MET A 11 -6.23 14.36 7.10
CA MET A 11 -7.16 13.39 7.65
C MET A 11 -6.65 11.95 7.50
N CYS A 12 -5.91 11.64 6.42
CA CYS A 12 -5.33 10.32 6.19
C CYS A 12 -4.13 10.02 7.08
N ILE A 13 -3.27 11.03 7.36
CA ILE A 13 -2.04 10.82 8.13
C ILE A 13 -2.15 11.25 9.60
N ARG A 14 -3.25 11.89 9.99
CA ARG A 14 -3.57 12.35 11.38
C ARG A 14 -2.52 13.24 12.05
N ASP A 15 -1.61 13.84 11.29
CA ASP A 15 -0.57 14.70 11.86
C ASP A 15 -0.23 15.85 10.91
N SER A 16 -0.63 17.06 11.29
CA SER A 16 -0.34 18.31 10.54
C SER A 16 1.15 18.68 10.53
N ALA A 17 1.95 18.12 11.45
CA ALA A 17 3.38 18.42 11.57
C ALA A 17 4.24 17.88 10.41
N TYR A 18 3.69 17.02 9.56
CA TYR A 18 4.43 16.47 8.41
C TYR A 18 4.66 17.49 7.29
N GLY A 19 3.75 18.46 7.13
CA GLY A 19 3.82 19.45 6.05
C GLY A 19 5.00 20.40 6.14
N ASP A 20 5.53 20.63 7.35
CA ASP A 20 6.59 21.61 7.62
C ASP A 20 7.98 20.97 7.79
N ARG A 21 8.11 19.66 7.66
CA ARG A 21 9.38 18.94 7.79
C ARG A 21 10.02 18.67 6.43
N ASP A 22 11.35 18.78 6.39
CA ASP A 22 12.12 18.32 5.24
C ASP A 22 11.90 16.82 5.01
N LEU A 23 11.74 16.43 3.74
CA LEU A 23 11.49 15.06 3.34
C LEU A 23 12.57 14.10 3.89
N ASN A 24 12.14 13.10 4.63
CA ASN A 24 12.98 12.03 5.18
C ASN A 24 14.00 12.41 6.25
N VAL A 25 14.08 13.67 6.68
CA VAL A 25 15.04 14.09 7.72
C VAL A 25 14.46 13.80 9.11
N GLY A 26 15.10 12.88 9.84
CA GLY A 26 14.70 12.52 11.20
C GLY A 26 13.41 11.70 11.31
N PHE A 27 12.88 11.16 10.20
CA PHE A 27 11.69 10.32 10.20
C PHE A 27 12.02 8.90 10.68
N SER A 28 11.17 8.35 11.55
CA SER A 28 11.13 6.93 11.83
C SER A 28 10.70 6.14 10.58
N GLY A 29 10.88 4.81 10.58
CA GLY A 29 10.45 3.96 9.46
C GLY A 29 8.96 4.15 9.13
N GLY A 30 8.11 4.16 10.15
CA GLY A 30 6.66 4.37 9.98
C GLY A 30 6.30 5.76 9.46
N GLU A 31 7.01 6.80 9.91
CA GLU A 31 6.80 8.16 9.40
C GLU A 31 7.20 8.31 7.94
N LYS A 32 8.28 7.65 7.51
CA LYS A 32 8.68 7.63 6.09
C LYS A 32 7.59 7.02 5.22
N LYS A 33 7.02 5.88 5.63
CA LYS A 33 5.94 5.23 4.88
C LYS A 33 4.67 6.08 4.80
N LYS A 34 4.30 6.77 5.89
CA LYS A 34 3.19 7.74 5.86
C LYS A 34 3.49 8.92 4.93
N ALA A 35 4.72 9.41 4.90
CA ALA A 35 5.14 10.48 4.00
C ALA A 35 5.12 10.03 2.52
N GLU A 36 5.47 8.78 2.21
CA GLU A 36 5.34 8.20 0.86
C GLU A 36 3.87 8.19 0.39
N ILE A 37 2.94 7.78 1.25
CA ILE A 37 1.50 7.81 0.93
C ILE A 37 0.99 9.24 0.76
N LEU A 38 1.45 10.18 1.60
CA LEU A 38 1.11 11.59 1.43
C LEU A 38 1.57 12.12 0.08
N GLN A 39 2.81 11.83 -0.33
CA GLN A 39 3.33 12.22 -1.64
C GLN A 39 2.47 11.64 -2.77
N MET A 40 2.11 10.37 -2.71
CA MET A 40 1.22 9.73 -3.69
C MET A 40 -0.12 10.46 -3.79
N LEU A 41 -0.74 10.81 -2.65
CA LEU A 41 -2.00 11.54 -2.62
C LEU A 41 -1.90 12.98 -3.14
N MET A 42 -0.77 13.64 -2.92
CA MET A 42 -0.53 15.01 -3.42
C MET A 42 -0.23 15.05 -4.92
N LEU A 43 0.56 14.10 -5.41
CA LEU A 43 1.00 14.05 -6.80
C LEU A 43 -0.05 13.47 -7.74
N HIS A 44 -1.00 12.69 -7.23
CA HIS A 44 -2.02 12.00 -8.03
C HIS A 44 -1.45 11.34 -9.30
N PRO A 45 -0.44 10.45 -9.18
CA PRO A 45 0.18 9.84 -10.35
C PRO A 45 -0.81 8.97 -11.11
N SER A 46 -0.62 8.84 -12.44
CA SER A 46 -1.42 7.93 -13.26
C SER A 46 -1.10 6.45 -13.02
N LEU A 47 0.05 6.15 -12.40
CA LEU A 47 0.45 4.83 -11.93
C LEU A 47 1.24 4.98 -10.64
N ALA A 48 0.81 4.32 -9.58
CA ALA A 48 1.53 4.20 -8.33
C ALA A 48 2.03 2.75 -8.15
N ILE A 49 3.28 2.61 -7.71
CA ILE A 49 3.88 1.32 -7.35
C ILE A 49 4.32 1.42 -5.89
N LEU A 50 3.73 0.61 -5.05
CA LEU A 50 4.02 0.52 -3.62
C LEU A 50 4.77 -0.79 -3.34
N ASP A 51 6.03 -0.66 -2.96
CA ASP A 51 6.91 -1.80 -2.70
C ASP A 51 7.15 -1.92 -1.18
N GLU A 52 6.63 -3.01 -0.59
CA GLU A 52 6.70 -3.32 0.84
C GLU A 52 6.37 -2.12 1.77
N THR A 53 5.36 -1.35 1.40
CA THR A 53 4.98 -0.13 2.13
C THR A 53 4.46 -0.41 3.55
N ASP A 54 4.01 -1.63 3.82
CA ASP A 54 3.54 -2.12 5.11
C ASP A 54 4.63 -2.82 5.95
N SER A 55 5.82 -3.05 5.38
CA SER A 55 6.92 -3.74 6.07
C SER A 55 7.42 -2.95 7.28
N GLY A 56 7.53 -3.63 8.43
CA GLY A 56 8.02 -3.04 9.68
C GLY A 56 7.06 -2.06 10.36
N LEU A 57 5.81 -1.98 9.91
CA LEU A 57 4.79 -1.13 10.52
C LEU A 57 4.02 -1.88 11.62
N ASP A 58 3.62 -1.16 12.67
CA ASP A 58 2.63 -1.63 13.63
C ASP A 58 1.20 -1.60 13.02
N VAL A 59 0.24 -2.20 13.72
CA VAL A 59 -1.14 -2.35 13.24
C VAL A 59 -1.81 -1.02 12.94
N ASP A 60 -1.56 0.01 13.74
CA ASP A 60 -2.17 1.33 13.57
C ASP A 60 -1.55 2.07 12.37
N ALA A 61 -0.25 1.92 12.16
CA ALA A 61 0.44 2.48 11.02
C ALA A 61 -0.02 1.80 9.71
N VAL A 62 -0.15 0.46 9.67
CA VAL A 62 -0.71 -0.27 8.52
C VAL A 62 -2.10 0.24 8.18
N ARG A 63 -2.97 0.40 9.20
CA ARG A 63 -4.32 0.93 8.99
C ARG A 63 -4.30 2.33 8.38
N THR A 64 -3.42 3.22 8.86
CA THR A 64 -3.28 4.59 8.34
C THR A 64 -2.82 4.57 6.87
N VAL A 65 -1.83 3.75 6.55
CA VAL A 65 -1.33 3.55 5.18
C VAL A 65 -2.42 3.01 4.27
N SER A 66 -3.15 1.96 4.69
CA SER A 66 -4.26 1.38 3.92
C SER A 66 -5.37 2.40 3.64
N GLN A 67 -5.71 3.26 4.61
CA GLN A 67 -6.68 4.34 4.40
C GLN A 67 -6.23 5.32 3.32
N GLY A 68 -4.95 5.72 3.32
CA GLY A 68 -4.40 6.59 2.28
C GLY A 68 -4.42 5.94 0.90
N VAL A 69 -4.07 4.66 0.81
CA VAL A 69 -4.13 3.89 -0.45
C VAL A 69 -5.57 3.77 -0.95
N MET A 70 -6.52 3.50 -0.05
CA MET A 70 -7.96 3.45 -0.38
C MET A 70 -8.46 4.80 -0.93
N GLU A 71 -8.00 5.91 -0.37
CA GLU A 71 -8.37 7.25 -0.87
C GLU A 71 -7.82 7.49 -2.29
N TYR A 72 -6.60 7.05 -2.57
CA TYR A 72 -6.05 7.06 -3.93
C TYR A 72 -6.90 6.23 -4.90
N GLN A 73 -7.29 5.01 -4.53
CA GLN A 73 -8.15 4.15 -5.35
C GLN A 73 -9.51 4.80 -5.67
N LYS A 74 -10.13 5.49 -4.70
CA LYS A 74 -11.41 6.19 -4.91
C LYS A 74 -11.32 7.29 -5.96
N SER A 75 -10.15 7.89 -6.14
CA SER A 75 -9.95 8.96 -7.13
C SER A 75 -10.11 8.49 -8.58
N LYS A 76 -10.07 7.18 -8.84
CA LYS A 76 -10.22 6.50 -10.16
C LYS A 76 -9.29 7.01 -11.28
N ASN A 77 -8.25 7.75 -10.95
CA ASN A 77 -7.41 8.44 -11.94
C ASN A 77 -6.09 7.73 -12.24
N GLY A 78 -5.82 6.56 -11.64
CA GLY A 78 -4.55 5.89 -11.83
C GLY A 78 -4.59 4.39 -11.56
N GLY A 79 -3.61 3.68 -12.10
CA GLY A 79 -3.31 2.30 -11.77
C GLY A 79 -2.54 2.21 -10.44
N LEU A 80 -2.74 1.12 -9.72
CA LEU A 80 -2.03 0.83 -8.47
C LEU A 80 -1.45 -0.58 -8.51
N ILE A 81 -0.16 -0.69 -8.24
CA ILE A 81 0.53 -1.97 -8.06
C ILE A 81 1.06 -1.99 -6.62
N ILE A 82 0.73 -3.03 -5.87
CA ILE A 82 1.23 -3.24 -4.51
C ILE A 82 2.05 -4.52 -4.52
N ILE A 83 3.31 -4.41 -4.08
CA ILE A 83 4.21 -5.55 -3.85
C ILE A 83 4.32 -5.70 -2.34
N THR A 84 3.86 -6.83 -1.83
CA THR A 84 3.91 -7.12 -0.38
C THR A 84 3.99 -8.63 -0.14
N HIS A 85 4.59 -9.00 0.97
CA HIS A 85 4.55 -10.36 1.52
C HIS A 85 3.52 -10.49 2.66
N SER A 86 2.77 -9.41 2.94
CA SER A 86 1.74 -9.36 3.99
C SER A 86 0.40 -8.97 3.38
N THR A 87 -0.63 -9.72 3.70
CA THR A 87 -1.98 -9.47 3.21
C THR A 87 -2.73 -8.38 4.00
N ARG A 88 -2.18 -7.95 5.14
CA ARG A 88 -2.84 -6.97 6.04
C ARG A 88 -3.19 -5.65 5.37
N ILE A 89 -2.31 -5.14 4.50
CA ILE A 89 -2.56 -3.90 3.77
C ILE A 89 -3.72 -4.06 2.78
N LEU A 90 -3.95 -5.27 2.28
CA LEU A 90 -4.93 -5.58 1.24
C LEU A 90 -6.35 -5.76 1.80
N GLU A 91 -6.53 -6.04 3.10
CA GLU A 91 -7.84 -6.33 3.72
C GLU A 91 -8.90 -5.24 3.49
N SER A 92 -8.48 -4.00 3.32
CA SER A 92 -9.37 -2.86 3.13
C SER A 92 -9.43 -2.35 1.69
N LEU A 93 -8.66 -2.97 0.78
CA LEU A 93 -8.48 -2.50 -0.58
C LEU A 93 -9.28 -3.35 -1.57
N HIS A 94 -9.71 -2.71 -2.66
CA HIS A 94 -10.23 -3.46 -3.79
C HIS A 94 -9.07 -3.97 -4.65
N VAL A 95 -9.00 -5.27 -4.85
CA VAL A 95 -7.96 -5.95 -5.63
C VAL A 95 -8.58 -6.54 -6.89
N ASP A 96 -8.19 -6.03 -8.05
CA ASP A 96 -8.65 -6.53 -9.34
C ASP A 96 -7.90 -7.79 -9.77
N TYR A 97 -6.58 -7.80 -9.60
CA TYR A 97 -5.69 -8.90 -10.00
C TYR A 97 -4.64 -9.17 -8.92
N THR A 98 -4.38 -10.44 -8.69
CA THR A 98 -3.34 -10.93 -7.79
C THR A 98 -2.38 -11.83 -8.55
N HIS A 99 -1.09 -11.62 -8.36
CA HIS A 99 -0.02 -12.44 -8.92
C HIS A 99 0.86 -12.97 -7.79
N VAL A 100 1.00 -14.29 -7.71
CA VAL A 100 1.93 -14.94 -6.76
C VAL A 100 3.28 -15.10 -7.44
N LEU A 101 4.30 -14.49 -6.85
CA LEU A 101 5.68 -14.50 -7.35
C LEU A 101 6.54 -15.37 -6.45
N VAL A 102 7.17 -16.41 -7.01
CA VAL A 102 8.11 -17.30 -6.31
C VAL A 102 9.37 -17.43 -7.14
N ASN A 103 10.54 -17.24 -6.53
CA ASN A 103 11.84 -17.34 -7.21
C ASN A 103 11.92 -16.54 -8.52
N GLY A 104 11.31 -15.35 -8.57
CA GLY A 104 11.31 -14.48 -9.75
C GLY A 104 10.35 -14.91 -10.87
N LYS A 105 9.49 -15.92 -10.64
CA LYS A 105 8.48 -16.38 -11.61
C LYS A 105 7.07 -16.18 -11.06
N ILE A 106 6.15 -15.76 -11.91
CA ILE A 106 4.71 -15.75 -11.57
C ILE A 106 4.21 -17.19 -11.67
N VAL A 107 3.85 -17.77 -10.52
CA VAL A 107 3.37 -19.17 -10.41
C VAL A 107 1.85 -19.27 -10.44
N LYS A 108 1.15 -18.22 -10.03
CA LYS A 108 -0.32 -18.16 -10.07
C LYS A 108 -0.80 -16.73 -10.32
N THR A 109 -1.89 -16.62 -11.06
CA THR A 109 -2.61 -15.36 -11.28
C THR A 109 -4.09 -15.59 -10.98
N GLY A 110 -4.71 -14.66 -10.27
CA GLY A 110 -6.13 -14.68 -9.93
C GLY A 110 -6.66 -13.27 -9.69
N ASP A 111 -7.86 -13.17 -9.19
CA ASP A 111 -8.51 -11.95 -8.72
C ASP A 111 -8.25 -11.73 -7.22
N GLY A 112 -9.06 -10.86 -6.58
CA GLY A 112 -8.95 -10.58 -5.14
C GLY A 112 -9.16 -11.80 -4.24
N SER A 113 -9.91 -12.82 -4.68
CA SER A 113 -10.15 -14.04 -3.89
C SER A 113 -8.87 -14.86 -3.65
N LEU A 114 -7.86 -14.68 -4.51
CA LEU A 114 -6.56 -15.32 -4.32
C LEU A 114 -5.84 -14.79 -3.06
N VAL A 115 -6.12 -13.55 -2.66
CA VAL A 115 -5.59 -13.00 -1.38
C VAL A 115 -6.19 -13.74 -0.20
N ASP A 116 -7.49 -14.05 -0.24
CA ASP A 116 -8.17 -14.80 0.82
C ASP A 116 -7.64 -16.24 0.89
N GLU A 117 -7.44 -16.87 -0.28
CA GLU A 117 -6.83 -18.21 -0.37
C GLU A 117 -5.43 -18.24 0.27
N ILE A 118 -4.60 -17.21 0.03
CA ILE A 118 -3.27 -17.10 0.60
C ILE A 118 -3.34 -16.88 2.12
N ASN A 119 -4.32 -16.08 2.60
CA ASN A 119 -4.53 -15.87 4.03
C ASN A 119 -4.88 -17.16 4.78
N GLU A 120 -5.68 -18.02 4.15
CA GLU A 120 -6.13 -19.28 4.75
C GLU A 120 -5.05 -20.38 4.70
N ASN A 121 -4.35 -20.50 3.58
CA ASN A 121 -3.49 -21.65 3.28
C ASN A 121 -1.97 -21.32 3.36
N GLY A 122 -1.60 -20.04 3.44
CA GLY A 122 -0.19 -19.60 3.41
C GLY A 122 0.43 -19.68 2.00
N PHE A 123 1.72 -19.42 1.93
CA PHE A 123 2.50 -19.45 0.68
C PHE A 123 3.12 -20.80 0.35
N GLU A 124 3.16 -21.75 1.31
CA GLU A 124 3.85 -23.05 1.16
C GLU A 124 3.36 -23.86 -0.04
N ALA A 125 2.06 -23.79 -0.36
CA ALA A 125 1.49 -24.49 -1.50
C ALA A 125 2.04 -24.00 -2.85
N TYR A 126 2.50 -22.75 -2.91
CA TYR A 126 3.03 -22.13 -4.13
C TYR A 126 4.55 -22.29 -4.25
N GLU A 127 5.27 -22.39 -3.13
CA GLU A 127 6.71 -22.64 -3.13
C GLU A 127 7.04 -23.99 -3.76
N ASN A 128 6.26 -25.03 -3.44
CA ASN A 128 6.40 -26.37 -3.99
C ASN A 128 6.05 -26.47 -5.49
N ALA A 129 5.29 -25.51 -6.03
CA ALA A 129 4.92 -25.48 -7.45
C ALA A 129 5.97 -24.79 -8.34
N ALA A 130 7.01 -24.21 -7.73
CA ALA A 130 8.05 -23.47 -8.43
C ALA A 130 9.34 -24.29 -8.71
N GLU A 131 9.43 -25.51 -8.17
CA GLU A 131 10.47 -26.49 -8.46
C GLU A 131 10.14 -27.27 -9.76
#